data_c0cf574096b9e3a4ec0f5cd734a2cfde
#
_entry.id   c0cf574096b9e3a4ec0f5cd734a2cfde
#
_cell.length_a   1.000
_cell.length_b   1.000
_cell.length_c   1.000
_cell.angle_alpha   90.00
_cell.angle_beta   90.00
_cell.angle_gamma   90.00
#
_symmetry.space_group_name_H-M   'P 1'
#
loop_
_entity.id
_entity.type
_entity.pdbx_description
1 polymer ?
#
loop_
_entity_poly.entity_id
_entity_poly.type
_entity_poly.pdbx_seq_one_letter_code
_entity_poly.pdbx_strand_id
1 'polypeptide(L)' 'CGVSRERVHRVLTQWVGMAPGEYLRAVRLHRARQMLLAGEPAASVAVACGFADQAHFTRWFRRSFGYTPGDLLQAAVRG' A
#
# COMPACT_ATOMS: atom_id res chain seq x y z
N CYS A 1 5.31 4.84 7.68
CA CYS A 1 4.53 5.48 6.62
C CYS A 1 3.96 6.86 7.00
N GLY A 2 4.27 7.41 8.13
CA GLY A 2 3.88 8.77 8.51
C GLY A 2 2.39 9.01 8.67
N VAL A 3 1.62 7.99 8.98
CA VAL A 3 0.18 8.12 9.22
C VAL A 3 -0.04 8.55 10.68
N SER A 4 -0.80 9.61 10.90
CA SER A 4 -1.10 10.09 12.25
C SER A 4 -2.03 9.12 13.00
N ARG A 5 -2.01 9.18 14.34
CA ARG A 5 -2.90 8.37 15.17
C ARG A 5 -4.37 8.60 14.84
N GLU A 6 -4.75 9.84 14.63
CA GLU A 6 -6.13 10.20 14.31
C GLU A 6 -6.58 9.59 13.00
N ARG A 7 -5.68 9.60 12.01
CA ARG A 7 -5.97 9.02 10.69
C ARG A 7 -6.10 7.52 10.75
N VAL A 8 -5.25 6.86 11.54
CA VAL A 8 -5.35 5.43 11.78
C VAL A 8 -6.68 5.08 12.45
N HIS A 9 -7.09 5.89 13.42
CA HIS A 9 -8.36 5.68 14.12
C HIS A 9 -9.57 5.80 13.17
N ARG A 10 -9.56 6.77 12.26
CA ARG A 10 -10.62 6.92 11.25
C ARG A 10 -10.68 5.72 10.32
N VAL A 11 -9.54 5.25 9.87
CA VAL A 11 -9.46 4.08 9.00
C VAL A 11 -9.97 2.85 9.73
N LEU A 12 -9.66 2.69 11.03
CA LEU A 12 -10.19 1.61 11.85
C LEU A 12 -11.70 1.60 11.86
N THR A 13 -12.34 2.76 11.99
CA THR A 13 -13.78 2.88 11.98
C THR A 13 -14.39 2.41 10.66
N GLN A 14 -13.71 2.69 9.54
CA GLN A 14 -14.16 2.27 8.21
C GLN A 14 -13.95 0.77 7.95
N TRP A 15 -12.99 0.16 8.61
CA TRP A 15 -12.61 -1.24 8.38
C TRP A 15 -12.99 -2.15 9.53
N VAL A 16 -14.09 -1.87 10.18
CA VAL A 16 -14.61 -2.70 11.28
C VAL A 16 -14.77 -4.15 10.80
N GLY A 17 -14.23 -5.08 11.59
CA GLY A 17 -14.29 -6.50 11.29
C GLY A 17 -13.02 -7.10 10.73
N MET A 18 -12.02 -6.29 10.34
CA MET A 18 -10.72 -6.80 9.90
C MET A 18 -9.84 -7.14 11.10
N ALA A 19 -9.01 -8.20 10.95
CA ALA A 19 -7.99 -8.50 11.94
C ALA A 19 -6.97 -7.37 11.99
N PRO A 20 -6.38 -7.05 13.18
CA PRO A 20 -5.42 -5.94 13.28
C PRO A 20 -4.26 -5.99 12.30
N GLY A 21 -3.71 -7.19 12.05
CA GLY A 21 -2.62 -7.34 11.10
C GLY A 21 -3.02 -7.06 9.67
N GLU A 22 -4.19 -7.52 9.25
CA GLU A 22 -4.73 -7.27 7.92
C GLU A 22 -5.06 -5.79 7.72
N TYR A 23 -5.62 -5.19 8.75
CA TYR A 23 -5.93 -3.77 8.74
C TYR A 23 -4.69 -2.92 8.53
N LEU A 24 -3.64 -3.17 9.31
CA LEU A 24 -2.39 -2.43 9.21
C LEU A 24 -1.75 -2.60 7.82
N ARG A 25 -1.82 -3.81 7.28
CA ARG A 25 -1.31 -4.11 5.94
C ARG A 25 -2.10 -3.36 4.88
N ALA A 26 -3.42 -3.30 5.01
CA ALA A 26 -4.27 -2.56 4.08
C ALA A 26 -3.93 -1.07 4.06
N VAL A 27 -3.70 -0.46 5.22
CA VAL A 27 -3.30 0.94 5.34
C VAL A 27 -1.95 1.18 4.64
N ARG A 28 -0.98 0.30 4.88
CA ARG A 28 0.34 0.39 4.27
C ARG A 28 0.27 0.27 2.75
N LEU A 29 -0.53 -0.66 2.25
CA LEU A 29 -0.70 -0.87 0.81
C LEU A 29 -1.40 0.31 0.14
N HIS A 30 -2.40 0.87 0.79
CA HIS A 30 -3.07 2.05 0.27
C HIS A 30 -2.12 3.25 0.18
N ARG A 31 -1.31 3.45 1.20
CA ARG A 31 -0.29 4.50 1.20
C ARG A 31 0.74 4.26 0.11
N ALA A 32 1.18 3.01 -0.04
CA ALA A 32 2.14 2.63 -1.08
C ALA A 32 1.60 2.94 -2.48
N ARG A 33 0.33 2.65 -2.73
CA ARG A 33 -0.30 2.95 -4.01
C ARG A 33 -0.25 4.44 -4.33
N GLN A 34 -0.53 5.28 -3.35
CA GLN A 34 -0.47 6.73 -3.52
C GLN A 34 0.96 7.20 -3.83
N MET A 35 1.96 6.63 -3.16
CA MET A 35 3.37 6.96 -3.41
C MET A 35 3.79 6.54 -4.82
N LEU A 36 3.36 5.38 -5.30
CA LEU A 36 3.63 4.94 -6.66
C LEU A 36 3.02 5.88 -7.69
N LEU A 37 1.80 6.31 -7.47
CA LEU A 37 1.13 7.27 -8.36
C LEU A 37 1.81 8.64 -8.33
N ALA A 38 2.49 8.97 -7.26
CA ALA A 38 3.29 10.19 -7.17
C ALA A 38 4.64 10.09 -7.89
N GLY A 39 4.97 8.92 -8.43
CA GLY A 39 6.19 8.70 -9.21
C GLY A 39 7.34 8.07 -8.46
N GLU A 40 7.13 7.58 -7.23
CA GLU A 40 8.20 6.95 -6.46
C GLU A 40 8.47 5.52 -6.92
N PRO A 41 9.75 5.08 -6.92
CA PRO A 41 10.10 3.72 -7.33
C PRO A 41 9.51 2.67 -6.37
N ALA A 42 9.08 1.53 -6.93
CA ALA A 42 8.47 0.47 -6.13
C ALA A 42 9.41 -0.05 -5.03
N ALA A 43 10.71 -0.13 -5.30
CA ALA A 43 11.69 -0.57 -4.30
C ALA A 43 11.73 0.37 -3.09
N SER A 44 11.72 1.68 -3.33
CA SER A 44 11.70 2.69 -2.27
C SER A 44 10.39 2.66 -1.50
N VAL A 45 9.28 2.51 -2.21
CA VAL A 45 7.93 2.44 -1.61
C VAL A 45 7.83 1.24 -0.68
N ALA A 46 8.33 0.08 -1.10
CA ALA A 46 8.30 -1.13 -0.28
C ALA A 46 8.99 -0.91 1.07
N VAL A 47 10.20 -0.35 1.04
CA VAL A 47 10.96 -0.08 2.26
C VAL A 47 10.27 0.99 3.12
N ALA A 48 9.81 2.07 2.50
CA ALA A 48 9.17 3.19 3.20
C ALA A 48 7.88 2.75 3.90
N CYS A 49 7.16 1.79 3.33
CA CYS A 49 5.91 1.30 3.90
C CYS A 49 6.08 0.10 4.83
N GLY A 50 7.31 -0.29 5.13
CA GLY A 50 7.60 -1.31 6.14
C GLY A 50 7.49 -2.74 5.65
N PHE A 51 7.61 -3.00 4.35
CA PHE A 51 7.68 -4.36 3.82
C PHE A 51 9.12 -4.86 3.87
N ALA A 52 9.29 -6.18 4.02
CA ALA A 52 10.60 -6.79 4.15
C ALA A 52 11.46 -6.56 2.90
N ASP A 53 10.87 -6.69 1.71
CA ASP A 53 11.52 -6.46 0.43
C ASP A 53 10.48 -6.15 -0.64
N GLN A 54 10.96 -5.86 -1.86
CA GLN A 54 10.07 -5.52 -2.97
C GLN A 54 9.19 -6.71 -3.40
N ALA A 55 9.72 -7.91 -3.36
CA ALA A 55 8.97 -9.11 -3.72
C ALA A 55 7.80 -9.34 -2.76
N HIS A 56 8.04 -9.16 -1.46
CA HIS A 56 7.01 -9.25 -0.42
C HIS A 56 5.92 -8.20 -0.63
N PHE A 57 6.33 -6.98 -0.89
CA PHE A 57 5.41 -5.87 -1.19
C PHE A 57 4.56 -6.17 -2.43
N THR A 58 5.18 -6.61 -3.53
CA THR A 58 4.48 -6.93 -4.77
C THR A 58 3.43 -8.02 -4.57
N ARG A 59 3.76 -9.06 -3.80
CA ARG A 59 2.85 -10.15 -3.49
C ARG A 59 1.61 -9.65 -2.76
N TRP A 60 1.79 -8.87 -1.71
CA TRP A 60 0.68 -8.34 -0.93
C TRP A 60 -0.13 -7.30 -1.69
N PHE A 61 0.54 -6.49 -2.50
CA PHE A 61 -0.12 -5.50 -3.35
C PHE A 61 -1.07 -6.19 -4.34
N ARG A 62 -0.56 -7.20 -5.03
CA ARG A 62 -1.37 -7.97 -5.98
C ARG A 62 -2.54 -8.66 -5.31
N ARG A 63 -2.32 -9.22 -4.13
CA ARG A 63 -3.37 -9.89 -3.37
C ARG A 63 -4.48 -8.93 -2.95
N SER A 64 -4.12 -7.71 -2.60
CA SER A 64 -5.08 -6.72 -2.11
C SER A 64 -5.80 -5.98 -3.23
N PHE A 65 -5.12 -5.64 -4.30
CA PHE A 65 -5.67 -4.83 -5.38
C PHE A 65 -5.99 -5.61 -6.65
N GLY A 66 -5.45 -6.82 -6.81
CA GLY A 66 -5.66 -7.64 -8.00
C GLY A 66 -4.72 -7.32 -9.16
N TYR A 67 -3.80 -6.37 -9.00
CA TYR A 67 -2.78 -6.03 -9.99
C TYR A 67 -1.46 -5.72 -9.27
N THR A 68 -0.34 -5.73 -10.01
CA THR A 68 0.98 -5.46 -9.44
C THR A 68 1.30 -3.97 -9.45
N PRO A 69 2.29 -3.51 -8.65
CA PRO A 69 2.77 -2.14 -8.75
C PRO A 69 3.25 -1.78 -10.16
N GLY A 70 3.88 -2.73 -10.87
CA GLY A 70 4.30 -2.53 -12.25
C GLY A 70 3.12 -2.30 -13.19
N ASP A 71 2.04 -3.06 -13.02
CA ASP A 71 0.82 -2.87 -13.80
C ASP A 71 0.20 -1.50 -13.57
N LEU A 72 0.19 -1.06 -12.32
CA LEU A 72 -0.32 0.27 -11.98
C LEU A 72 0.48 1.37 -12.67
N LEU A 73 1.81 1.27 -12.65
CA LEU A 73 2.68 2.27 -13.26
C LEU A 73 2.53 2.29 -14.78
N GLN A 74 2.36 1.13 -15.42
CA GLN A 74 2.10 1.07 -16.85
C GLN A 74 0.78 1.71 -17.22
N ALA A 75 -0.26 1.47 -16.44
CA ALA A 75 -1.57 2.08 -16.66
C ALA A 75 -1.50 3.61 -16.50
N ALA A 76 -0.75 4.10 -15.51
CA ALA A 76 -0.57 5.53 -15.29
C ALA A 76 0.16 6.21 -16.44
N VAL A 77 1.19 5.53 -17.01
CA VAL A 77 1.95 6.05 -18.14
C VAL A 77 1.09 6.10 -19.41
N ARG A 78 0.23 5.11 -19.59
CA ARG A 78 -0.67 5.06 -20.76
C ARG A 78 -1.84 6.04 -20.66
N GLY A 79 -2.22 6.32 -19.45
CA GLY A 79 -3.32 7.24 -19.18
C GLY A 79 -2.94 8.67 -19.38
#